data_d8d302ac931696018526e4f2b879c0c0
#
_entry.id   d8d302ac931696018526e4f2b879c0c0
#
_cell.length_a   1.000
_cell.length_b   1.000
_cell.length_c   1.000
_cell.angle_alpha   90.00
_cell.angle_beta   90.00
_cell.angle_gamma   90.00
#
_symmetry.space_group_name_H-M   'P 1'
#
loop_
_entity.id
_entity.type
_entity.pdbx_description
1 polymer ?
#
loop_
_entity_poly.entity_id
_entity_poly.type
_entity_poly.pdbx_seq_one_letter_code
_entity_poly.pdbx_strand_id
1 'polypeptide(L)'
;LTGEAAKACLDRTCEKNQRAVTMLNIASIEAEGQTLTITTNDVNAALLNNLADLVGTILDVDTLEGENAIPVGTGPFVIASMEEGKMELVANKDYWDGVPKLDSVTIKYILDGNAQAMALDSGEIDLAFQLPTENITQFMDSDKITVTSNTGSRSQILYFDYTNEFLADHSVREAISSAIDREAFANVINKGNSEAATAIFPVSFSYGKVPGVSYDVEHAKKLLADAGYKDNDGDGVLDKNGKALSFNLYTYGEHGTLLATFAEAIQASLKEIGIAINIETNDYDAH
;
A
#
# COMPACT_ATOMS: atom_id res chain seq x y z
N LEU A 1 -28.35 -8.67 -14.43
CA LEU A 1 -27.38 -9.62 -13.88
C LEU A 1 -28.12 -10.83 -13.32
N THR A 2 -27.67 -12.04 -13.68
CA THR A 2 -28.19 -13.30 -13.14
C THR A 2 -27.18 -13.99 -12.26
N GLY A 3 -27.60 -15.03 -11.50
CA GLY A 3 -26.67 -15.83 -10.71
C GLY A 3 -25.61 -16.52 -11.57
N GLU A 4 -26.00 -16.99 -12.75
CA GLU A 4 -25.11 -17.65 -13.71
C GLU A 4 -24.03 -16.69 -14.22
N ALA A 5 -24.39 -15.42 -14.53
CA ALA A 5 -23.43 -14.43 -14.97
C ALA A 5 -22.42 -14.07 -13.84
N ALA A 6 -22.91 -13.92 -12.61
CA ALA A 6 -22.05 -13.68 -11.45
C ALA A 6 -21.12 -14.88 -11.17
N LYS A 7 -21.64 -16.11 -11.28
CA LYS A 7 -20.84 -17.34 -11.16
C LYS A 7 -19.73 -17.38 -12.22
N ALA A 8 -20.07 -17.18 -13.50
CA ALA A 8 -19.09 -17.20 -14.58
C ALA A 8 -17.95 -16.19 -14.36
N CYS A 9 -18.28 -14.99 -13.85
CA CYS A 9 -17.28 -13.97 -13.54
C CYS A 9 -16.37 -14.38 -12.38
N LEU A 10 -16.93 -14.87 -11.28
CA LEU A 10 -16.13 -15.31 -10.11
C LEU A 10 -15.26 -16.54 -10.42
N ASP A 11 -15.79 -17.51 -11.18
CA ASP A 11 -15.02 -18.67 -11.65
C ASP A 11 -13.82 -18.22 -12.48
N ARG A 12 -14.03 -17.31 -13.46
CA ARG A 12 -12.96 -16.74 -14.26
C ARG A 12 -11.93 -15.96 -13.40
N THR A 13 -12.42 -15.19 -12.44
CA THR A 13 -11.54 -14.44 -11.55
C THR A 13 -10.63 -15.38 -10.73
N CYS A 14 -11.18 -16.45 -10.18
CA CYS A 14 -10.40 -17.47 -9.46
C CYS A 14 -9.45 -18.24 -10.39
N GLU A 15 -9.81 -18.46 -11.65
CA GLU A 15 -8.92 -19.09 -12.63
C GLU A 15 -7.70 -18.22 -12.98
N LYS A 16 -7.90 -16.90 -13.10
CA LYS A 16 -6.88 -15.96 -13.60
C LYS A 16 -6.10 -15.23 -12.51
N ASN A 17 -6.59 -15.23 -11.28
CA ASN A 17 -6.03 -14.40 -10.19
C ASN A 17 -5.80 -15.22 -8.91
N GLN A 18 -4.54 -15.54 -8.63
CA GLN A 18 -4.16 -16.29 -7.41
C GLN A 18 -4.54 -15.57 -6.12
N ARG A 19 -4.55 -14.23 -6.10
CA ARG A 19 -5.00 -13.44 -4.94
C ARG A 19 -6.49 -13.70 -4.67
N ALA A 20 -7.33 -13.78 -5.71
CA ALA A 20 -8.74 -14.11 -5.57
C ALA A 20 -8.95 -15.50 -4.98
N VAL A 21 -8.19 -16.50 -5.44
CA VAL A 21 -8.24 -17.87 -4.88
C VAL A 21 -7.97 -17.86 -3.38
N THR A 22 -6.93 -17.14 -2.96
CA THR A 22 -6.54 -17.07 -1.54
C THR A 22 -7.56 -16.31 -0.70
N MET A 23 -8.03 -15.15 -1.18
CA MET A 23 -8.94 -14.28 -0.42
C MET A 23 -10.36 -14.85 -0.31
N LEU A 24 -10.92 -15.33 -1.42
CA LEU A 24 -12.28 -15.85 -1.47
C LEU A 24 -12.38 -17.27 -0.90
N ASN A 25 -11.31 -18.07 -1.05
CA ASN A 25 -11.21 -19.46 -0.56
C ASN A 25 -12.42 -20.32 -0.96
N ILE A 26 -12.86 -20.16 -2.22
CA ILE A 26 -14.07 -20.79 -2.76
C ILE A 26 -13.82 -22.27 -3.05
N ALA A 27 -14.69 -23.15 -2.55
CA ALA A 27 -14.73 -24.56 -2.88
C ALA A 27 -15.68 -24.82 -4.07
N SER A 28 -16.85 -24.18 -4.11
CA SER A 28 -17.81 -24.28 -5.20
C SER A 28 -18.71 -23.06 -5.28
N ILE A 29 -19.21 -22.79 -6.50
CA ILE A 29 -20.24 -21.79 -6.75
C ILE A 29 -21.37 -22.47 -7.50
N GLU A 30 -22.58 -22.34 -7.00
CA GLU A 30 -23.81 -22.80 -7.64
C GLU A 30 -24.71 -21.60 -7.93
N ALA A 31 -25.40 -21.63 -9.09
CA ALA A 31 -26.31 -20.57 -9.49
C ALA A 31 -27.63 -21.14 -9.95
N GLU A 32 -28.73 -20.55 -9.49
CA GLU A 32 -30.08 -20.88 -9.92
C GLU A 32 -30.90 -19.57 -10.02
N GLY A 33 -31.13 -19.11 -11.23
CA GLY A 33 -31.83 -17.85 -11.52
C GLY A 33 -31.14 -16.65 -10.90
N GLN A 34 -31.71 -16.04 -9.86
CA GLN A 34 -31.14 -14.90 -9.16
C GLN A 34 -30.37 -15.30 -7.89
N THR A 35 -30.33 -16.59 -7.59
CA THR A 35 -29.61 -17.08 -6.40
C THR A 35 -28.23 -17.56 -6.76
N LEU A 36 -27.22 -17.07 -5.99
CA LEU A 36 -25.84 -17.51 -6.04
C LEU A 36 -25.48 -18.12 -4.70
N THR A 37 -25.05 -19.38 -4.69
CA THR A 37 -24.58 -20.07 -3.49
C THR A 37 -23.07 -20.27 -3.58
N ILE A 38 -22.33 -19.68 -2.64
CA ILE A 38 -20.88 -19.81 -2.54
C ILE A 38 -20.54 -20.67 -1.33
N THR A 39 -19.83 -21.76 -1.57
CA THR A 39 -19.27 -22.63 -0.51
C THR A 39 -17.75 -22.40 -0.44
N THR A 40 -17.23 -22.14 0.74
CA THR A 40 -15.80 -21.98 0.99
C THR A 40 -15.16 -23.28 1.49
N ASN A 41 -13.84 -23.47 1.27
CA ASN A 41 -13.13 -24.66 1.75
C ASN A 41 -13.13 -24.76 3.28
N ASP A 42 -12.98 -23.61 3.95
CA ASP A 42 -13.01 -23.48 5.40
C ASP A 42 -13.88 -22.29 5.81
N VAL A 43 -14.10 -22.10 7.12
CA VAL A 43 -14.82 -20.93 7.64
C VAL A 43 -14.09 -19.65 7.23
N ASN A 44 -14.68 -18.85 6.35
CA ASN A 44 -14.14 -17.57 5.89
C ASN A 44 -15.01 -16.41 6.39
N ALA A 45 -14.72 -15.93 7.62
CA ALA A 45 -15.44 -14.80 8.21
C ALA A 45 -15.28 -13.48 7.43
N ALA A 46 -14.23 -13.37 6.61
CA ALA A 46 -13.95 -12.20 5.79
C ALA A 46 -14.59 -12.24 4.39
N LEU A 47 -15.29 -13.32 4.02
CA LEU A 47 -15.80 -13.52 2.65
C LEU A 47 -16.58 -12.31 2.11
N LEU A 48 -17.50 -11.75 2.89
CA LEU A 48 -18.31 -10.61 2.43
C LEU A 48 -17.45 -9.36 2.21
N ASN A 49 -16.45 -9.11 3.07
CA ASN A 49 -15.51 -8.01 2.87
C ASN A 49 -14.62 -8.26 1.66
N ASN A 50 -14.18 -9.50 1.46
CA ASN A 50 -13.36 -9.88 0.31
C ASN A 50 -14.14 -9.81 -1.01
N LEU A 51 -15.44 -10.08 -1.01
CA LEU A 51 -16.31 -9.86 -2.17
C LEU A 51 -16.54 -8.37 -2.49
N ALA A 52 -16.33 -7.48 -1.52
CA ALA A 52 -16.35 -6.02 -1.74
C ALA A 52 -14.99 -5.46 -2.21
N ASP A 53 -13.92 -6.27 -2.21
CA ASP A 53 -12.63 -5.93 -2.82
C ASP A 53 -12.67 -6.10 -4.35
N LEU A 54 -11.64 -5.60 -5.05
CA LEU A 54 -11.51 -5.74 -6.51
C LEU A 54 -11.62 -7.19 -7.01
N VAL A 55 -11.22 -8.17 -6.20
CA VAL A 55 -11.34 -9.61 -6.54
C VAL A 55 -12.78 -10.10 -6.59
N GLY A 56 -13.72 -9.38 -6.00
CA GLY A 56 -15.16 -9.66 -6.05
C GLY A 56 -15.92 -8.87 -7.12
N THR A 57 -15.21 -8.07 -7.95
CA THR A 57 -15.87 -7.28 -9.01
C THR A 57 -16.58 -8.17 -10.00
N ILE A 58 -17.85 -7.88 -10.26
CA ILE A 58 -18.66 -8.63 -11.23
C ILE A 58 -18.72 -7.88 -12.56
N LEU A 59 -18.20 -8.56 -13.59
CA LEU A 59 -18.18 -8.08 -14.97
C LEU A 59 -18.87 -9.09 -15.88
N ASP A 60 -19.37 -8.62 -17.02
CA ASP A 60 -19.85 -9.48 -18.07
C ASP A 60 -18.65 -10.15 -18.77
N VAL A 61 -18.51 -11.46 -18.61
CA VAL A 61 -17.35 -12.22 -19.10
C VAL A 61 -17.22 -12.19 -20.62
N ASP A 62 -18.34 -12.06 -21.33
CA ASP A 62 -18.36 -11.99 -22.80
C ASP A 62 -17.75 -10.69 -23.34
N THR A 63 -17.62 -9.67 -22.49
CA THR A 63 -17.03 -8.36 -22.83
C THR A 63 -15.56 -8.26 -22.50
N LEU A 64 -14.94 -9.30 -21.94
CA LEU A 64 -13.55 -9.26 -21.42
C LEU A 64 -12.52 -9.81 -22.42
N GLU A 65 -12.94 -10.27 -23.61
CA GLU A 65 -12.04 -10.88 -24.59
C GLU A 65 -11.93 -10.03 -25.85
N GLY A 66 -10.70 -9.96 -26.41
CA GLY A 66 -10.39 -9.23 -27.62
C GLY A 66 -9.45 -8.04 -27.38
N GLU A 67 -8.79 -7.60 -28.47
CA GLU A 67 -7.75 -6.55 -28.43
C GLU A 67 -8.29 -5.17 -27.98
N ASN A 68 -9.58 -4.92 -28.20
CA ASN A 68 -10.27 -3.68 -27.80
C ASN A 68 -11.46 -3.96 -26.86
N ALA A 69 -11.34 -4.94 -25.99
CA ALA A 69 -12.41 -5.30 -25.06
C ALA A 69 -12.70 -4.13 -24.10
N ILE A 70 -13.98 -3.76 -24.02
CA ILE A 70 -14.47 -2.76 -23.07
C ILE A 70 -15.28 -3.51 -22.00
N PRO A 71 -14.75 -3.64 -20.76
CA PRO A 71 -15.44 -4.33 -19.70
C PRO A 71 -16.81 -3.70 -19.36
N VAL A 72 -17.83 -4.49 -19.25
CA VAL A 72 -19.16 -4.07 -18.80
C VAL A 72 -19.39 -4.58 -17.39
N GLY A 73 -19.59 -3.65 -16.46
CA GLY A 73 -19.85 -3.94 -15.06
C GLY A 73 -21.25 -3.50 -14.60
N THR A 74 -21.48 -3.59 -13.30
CA THR A 74 -22.76 -3.23 -12.65
C THR A 74 -22.72 -1.88 -11.95
N GLY A 75 -21.69 -1.07 -12.21
CA GLY A 75 -21.44 0.20 -11.54
C GLY A 75 -22.29 1.37 -12.03
N PRO A 76 -22.16 2.56 -11.38
CA PRO A 76 -22.92 3.75 -11.73
C PRO A 76 -22.52 4.38 -13.07
N PHE A 77 -21.38 4.00 -13.62
CA PHE A 77 -20.89 4.47 -14.91
C PHE A 77 -20.53 3.32 -15.82
N VAL A 78 -20.69 3.54 -17.13
CA VAL A 78 -20.31 2.61 -18.20
C VAL A 78 -19.11 3.20 -18.94
N ILE A 79 -18.14 2.37 -19.29
CA ILE A 79 -16.97 2.78 -20.08
C ILE A 79 -17.45 3.06 -21.51
N ALA A 80 -17.29 4.30 -21.95
CA ALA A 80 -17.63 4.71 -23.32
C ALA A 80 -16.42 4.54 -24.26
N SER A 81 -15.23 4.87 -23.78
CA SER A 81 -13.97 4.65 -24.49
C SER A 81 -12.81 4.45 -23.52
N MET A 82 -11.80 3.73 -23.97
CA MET A 82 -10.58 3.48 -23.25
C MET A 82 -9.39 3.60 -24.21
N GLU A 83 -8.52 4.56 -23.93
CA GLU A 83 -7.32 4.87 -24.69
C GLU A 83 -6.11 4.89 -23.76
N GLU A 84 -4.90 4.87 -24.29
CA GLU A 84 -3.71 4.98 -23.45
C GLU A 84 -3.73 6.29 -22.64
N GLY A 85 -3.66 6.18 -21.33
CA GLY A 85 -3.67 7.32 -20.42
C GLY A 85 -5.02 7.99 -20.18
N LYS A 86 -6.13 7.53 -20.82
CA LYS A 86 -7.45 8.16 -20.70
C LYS A 86 -8.58 7.15 -20.76
N MET A 87 -9.57 7.31 -19.89
CA MET A 87 -10.82 6.55 -19.94
C MET A 87 -12.01 7.52 -19.86
N GLU A 88 -12.98 7.35 -20.72
CA GLU A 88 -14.24 8.09 -20.72
C GLU A 88 -15.38 7.22 -20.23
N LEU A 89 -16.11 7.71 -19.27
CA LEU A 89 -17.24 7.04 -18.63
C LEU A 89 -18.51 7.88 -18.83
N VAL A 90 -19.64 7.20 -19.07
CA VAL A 90 -20.96 7.84 -19.13
C VAL A 90 -21.89 7.26 -18.07
N ALA A 91 -22.84 8.06 -17.61
CA ALA A 91 -23.79 7.63 -16.59
C ALA A 91 -24.56 6.36 -17.00
N ASN A 92 -24.58 5.37 -16.14
CA ASN A 92 -25.45 4.21 -16.27
C ASN A 92 -26.88 4.58 -15.84
N LYS A 93 -27.76 4.75 -16.81
CA LYS A 93 -29.15 5.16 -16.56
C LYS A 93 -29.98 4.06 -15.88
N ASP A 94 -29.51 2.81 -15.98
CA ASP A 94 -30.16 1.63 -15.40
C ASP A 94 -29.45 1.17 -14.10
N TYR A 95 -28.64 2.06 -13.49
CA TYR A 95 -27.96 1.74 -12.24
C TYR A 95 -28.96 1.47 -11.12
N TRP A 96 -28.77 0.35 -10.43
CA TRP A 96 -29.71 -0.20 -9.43
C TRP A 96 -29.97 0.74 -8.24
N ASP A 97 -29.02 1.63 -7.88
CA ASP A 97 -29.13 2.60 -6.79
C ASP A 97 -29.44 4.02 -7.29
N GLY A 98 -30.04 4.13 -8.48
CA GLY A 98 -30.45 5.38 -9.09
C GLY A 98 -29.41 5.98 -10.03
N VAL A 99 -29.89 6.82 -10.94
CA VAL A 99 -29.04 7.47 -11.96
C VAL A 99 -28.02 8.39 -11.31
N PRO A 100 -26.73 8.30 -11.68
CA PRO A 100 -25.68 9.21 -11.20
C PRO A 100 -26.02 10.68 -11.47
N LYS A 101 -25.53 11.57 -10.62
CA LYS A 101 -25.72 13.03 -10.78
C LYS A 101 -24.84 13.64 -11.88
N LEU A 102 -23.71 12.98 -12.21
CA LEU A 102 -22.82 13.37 -13.29
C LEU A 102 -23.20 12.61 -14.55
N ASP A 103 -23.27 13.31 -15.69
CA ASP A 103 -23.54 12.72 -16.98
C ASP A 103 -22.36 11.88 -17.50
N SER A 104 -21.13 12.33 -17.21
CA SER A 104 -19.89 11.66 -17.62
C SER A 104 -18.75 11.93 -16.65
N VAL A 105 -17.73 11.08 -16.70
CA VAL A 105 -16.47 11.22 -15.98
C VAL A 105 -15.33 10.88 -16.94
N THR A 106 -14.31 11.72 -16.99
CA THR A 106 -13.07 11.44 -17.70
C THR A 106 -11.97 11.14 -16.69
N ILE A 107 -11.39 9.96 -16.77
CA ILE A 107 -10.22 9.57 -15.96
C ILE A 107 -8.97 9.77 -16.80
N LYS A 108 -8.03 10.56 -16.31
CA LYS A 108 -6.70 10.76 -16.91
C LYS A 108 -5.65 10.10 -16.02
N TYR A 109 -4.79 9.30 -16.59
CA TYR A 109 -3.70 8.63 -15.89
C TYR A 109 -2.44 9.48 -15.99
N ILE A 110 -2.17 10.27 -14.96
CA ILE A 110 -1.02 11.19 -14.87
C ILE A 110 -0.08 10.64 -13.78
N LEU A 111 1.07 10.11 -14.20
CA LEU A 111 2.04 9.44 -13.30
C LEU A 111 2.86 10.42 -12.47
N ASP A 112 3.24 11.55 -13.07
CA ASP A 112 4.07 12.54 -12.39
C ASP A 112 3.24 13.45 -11.49
N GLY A 113 3.60 13.52 -10.20
CA GLY A 113 2.87 14.29 -9.20
C GLY A 113 2.88 15.81 -9.46
N ASN A 114 3.96 16.36 -10.06
CA ASN A 114 4.00 17.77 -10.42
C ASN A 114 3.07 18.05 -11.59
N ALA A 115 3.06 17.18 -12.62
CA ALA A 115 2.13 17.29 -13.74
C ALA A 115 0.67 17.18 -13.27
N GLN A 116 0.37 16.25 -12.33
CA GLN A 116 -0.94 16.13 -11.74
C GLN A 116 -1.37 17.38 -10.98
N ALA A 117 -0.47 17.97 -10.18
CA ALA A 117 -0.71 19.20 -9.46
C ALA A 117 -0.93 20.39 -10.40
N MET A 118 -0.15 20.52 -11.47
CA MET A 118 -0.32 21.56 -12.49
C MET A 118 -1.64 21.41 -13.24
N ALA A 119 -2.04 20.19 -13.60
CA ALA A 119 -3.32 19.93 -14.24
C ALA A 119 -4.52 20.33 -13.35
N LEU A 120 -4.42 20.07 -12.03
CA LEU A 120 -5.41 20.50 -11.06
C LEU A 120 -5.46 22.03 -10.89
N ASP A 121 -4.32 22.68 -10.78
CA ASP A 121 -4.23 24.15 -10.62
C ASP A 121 -4.73 24.91 -11.85
N SER A 122 -4.46 24.39 -13.04
CA SER A 122 -4.94 24.96 -14.31
C SER A 122 -6.42 24.70 -14.59
N GLY A 123 -7.06 23.79 -13.85
CA GLY A 123 -8.43 23.34 -14.11
C GLY A 123 -8.55 22.36 -15.29
N GLU A 124 -7.45 21.75 -15.71
CA GLU A 124 -7.48 20.67 -16.70
C GLU A 124 -8.10 19.38 -16.14
N ILE A 125 -7.98 19.19 -14.84
CA ILE A 125 -8.69 18.15 -14.06
C ILE A 125 -9.42 18.80 -12.88
N ASP A 126 -10.54 18.24 -12.49
CA ASP A 126 -11.37 18.73 -11.38
C ASP A 126 -11.01 18.05 -10.04
N LEU A 127 -10.38 16.88 -10.11
CA LEU A 127 -10.02 16.07 -8.94
C LEU A 127 -8.70 15.34 -9.18
N ALA A 128 -7.80 15.43 -8.21
CA ALA A 128 -6.58 14.62 -8.15
C ALA A 128 -6.69 13.60 -7.00
N PHE A 129 -6.36 12.36 -7.27
CA PHE A 129 -6.37 11.28 -6.30
C PHE A 129 -4.95 10.80 -6.01
N GLN A 130 -4.61 10.63 -4.73
CA GLN A 130 -3.28 10.22 -4.27
C GLN A 130 -2.15 11.17 -4.72
N LEU A 131 -2.40 12.47 -4.70
CA LEU A 131 -1.37 13.45 -4.98
C LEU A 131 -0.25 13.32 -3.94
N PRO A 132 1.05 13.29 -4.35
CA PRO A 132 2.17 13.22 -3.41
C PRO A 132 2.17 14.33 -2.37
N THR A 133 2.63 14.04 -1.17
CA THR A 133 2.59 14.97 -0.02
C THR A 133 3.28 16.31 -0.32
N GLU A 134 4.39 16.31 -1.05
CA GLU A 134 5.10 17.51 -1.47
C GLU A 134 4.25 18.42 -2.36
N ASN A 135 3.37 17.84 -3.18
CA ASN A 135 2.48 18.58 -4.08
C ASN A 135 1.20 19.03 -3.39
N ILE A 136 0.74 18.31 -2.36
CA ILE A 136 -0.46 18.70 -1.59
C ILE A 136 -0.24 20.04 -0.87
N THR A 137 0.96 20.27 -0.34
CA THR A 137 1.29 21.43 0.50
C THR A 137 0.94 22.76 -0.18
N GLN A 138 1.08 22.86 -1.51
CA GLN A 138 0.77 24.09 -2.25
C GLN A 138 -0.74 24.43 -2.27
N PHE A 139 -1.61 23.47 -1.99
CA PHE A 139 -3.07 23.63 -2.02
C PHE A 139 -3.70 23.78 -0.63
N MET A 140 -2.92 23.62 0.46
CA MET A 140 -3.45 23.66 1.82
C MET A 140 -4.14 24.98 2.17
N ASP A 141 -3.64 26.11 1.62
CA ASP A 141 -4.18 27.45 1.82
C ASP A 141 -4.93 27.98 0.59
N SER A 142 -5.37 27.11 -0.33
CA SER A 142 -6.03 27.52 -1.56
C SER A 142 -7.52 27.82 -1.33
N ASP A 143 -7.98 28.98 -1.80
CA ASP A 143 -9.40 29.32 -1.82
C ASP A 143 -10.20 28.58 -2.92
N LYS A 144 -9.51 27.94 -3.87
CA LYS A 144 -10.12 27.29 -5.05
C LYS A 144 -10.14 25.76 -4.95
N ILE A 145 -9.16 25.17 -4.26
CA ILE A 145 -8.96 23.73 -4.20
C ILE A 145 -9.13 23.28 -2.75
N THR A 146 -10.00 22.30 -2.55
CA THR A 146 -10.20 21.68 -1.23
C THR A 146 -9.34 20.43 -1.13
N VAL A 147 -8.46 20.38 -0.14
CA VAL A 147 -7.68 19.20 0.20
C VAL A 147 -8.44 18.38 1.24
N THR A 148 -8.68 17.11 0.94
CA THR A 148 -9.26 16.15 1.90
C THR A 148 -8.24 15.05 2.18
N SER A 149 -7.87 14.88 3.44
CA SER A 149 -6.98 13.82 3.89
C SER A 149 -7.68 13.00 4.96
N ASN A 150 -7.59 11.68 4.84
CA ASN A 150 -8.14 10.74 5.82
C ASN A 150 -7.06 9.75 6.23
N THR A 151 -7.00 9.43 7.52
CA THR A 151 -6.13 8.38 8.02
C THR A 151 -6.54 7.04 7.43
N GLY A 152 -5.62 6.42 6.70
CA GLY A 152 -5.83 5.12 6.08
C GLY A 152 -5.55 3.96 7.03
N SER A 153 -5.68 2.75 6.50
CA SER A 153 -5.36 1.49 7.21
C SER A 153 -3.98 0.92 6.84
N ARG A 154 -3.20 1.64 6.04
CA ARG A 154 -1.87 1.19 5.60
C ARG A 154 -0.80 1.58 6.63
N SER A 155 0.04 0.61 7.01
CA SER A 155 1.26 0.84 7.79
C SER A 155 2.49 0.58 6.93
N GLN A 156 3.51 1.41 7.08
CA GLN A 156 4.85 1.13 6.56
C GLN A 156 5.59 0.28 7.60
N ILE A 157 6.11 -0.86 7.18
CA ILE A 157 6.67 -1.86 8.08
C ILE A 157 8.06 -2.25 7.59
N LEU A 158 9.02 -2.31 8.52
CA LEU A 158 10.34 -2.89 8.30
C LEU A 158 10.30 -4.36 8.70
N TYR A 159 10.50 -5.26 7.74
CA TYR A 159 10.58 -6.70 7.98
C TYR A 159 12.01 -7.14 8.23
N PHE A 160 12.20 -8.07 9.15
CA PHE A 160 13.49 -8.66 9.45
C PHE A 160 13.59 -10.08 8.91
N ASP A 161 14.67 -10.37 8.18
CA ASP A 161 15.01 -11.74 7.81
C ASP A 161 15.64 -12.47 9.00
N TYR A 162 14.86 -13.31 9.64
CA TYR A 162 15.28 -14.11 10.80
C TYR A 162 16.28 -15.23 10.45
N THR A 163 16.55 -15.49 9.16
CA THR A 163 17.60 -16.43 8.76
C THR A 163 18.99 -15.81 8.84
N ASN A 164 19.06 -14.45 8.86
CA ASN A 164 20.29 -13.72 9.09
C ASN A 164 20.72 -13.86 10.56
N GLU A 165 21.96 -14.30 10.80
CA GLU A 165 22.48 -14.56 12.14
C GLU A 165 22.43 -13.37 13.10
N PHE A 166 22.60 -12.15 12.61
CA PHE A 166 22.52 -10.93 13.42
C PHE A 166 21.06 -10.53 13.68
N LEU A 167 20.19 -10.64 12.67
CA LEU A 167 18.78 -10.32 12.82
C LEU A 167 17.99 -11.37 13.60
N ALA A 168 18.55 -12.58 13.78
CA ALA A 168 18.03 -13.57 14.72
C ALA A 168 18.21 -13.12 16.20
N ASP A 169 19.20 -12.26 16.49
CA ASP A 169 19.42 -11.69 17.83
C ASP A 169 18.37 -10.64 18.14
N HIS A 170 17.64 -10.82 19.24
CA HIS A 170 16.60 -9.88 19.69
C HIS A 170 17.17 -8.50 19.99
N SER A 171 18.38 -8.44 20.59
CA SER A 171 19.02 -7.17 20.95
C SER A 171 19.33 -6.30 19.73
N VAL A 172 19.68 -6.90 18.61
CA VAL A 172 19.90 -6.19 17.33
C VAL A 172 18.60 -5.62 16.80
N ARG A 173 17.53 -6.42 16.78
CA ARG A 173 16.22 -5.94 16.30
C ARG A 173 15.64 -4.82 17.18
N GLU A 174 15.79 -4.95 18.50
CA GLU A 174 15.35 -3.92 19.45
C GLU A 174 16.20 -2.66 19.30
N ALA A 175 17.52 -2.77 19.12
CA ALA A 175 18.40 -1.64 18.86
C ALA A 175 18.02 -0.91 17.56
N ILE A 176 17.78 -1.64 16.46
CA ILE A 176 17.28 -1.06 15.22
C ILE A 176 15.96 -0.32 15.45
N SER A 177 15.04 -0.94 16.17
CA SER A 177 13.73 -0.33 16.46
C SER A 177 13.84 0.91 17.32
N SER A 178 14.76 0.92 18.31
CA SER A 178 15.00 2.07 19.20
C SER A 178 15.73 3.22 18.51
N ALA A 179 16.50 2.97 17.45
CA ALA A 179 17.24 3.98 16.71
C ALA A 179 16.39 4.73 15.67
N ILE A 180 15.17 4.29 15.39
CA ILE A 180 14.31 4.91 14.37
C ILE A 180 13.31 5.84 15.05
N ASP A 181 13.42 7.15 14.77
CA ASP A 181 12.49 8.18 15.22
C ASP A 181 11.23 8.20 14.36
N ARG A 182 10.23 7.42 14.74
CA ARG A 182 8.95 7.30 14.02
C ARG A 182 8.16 8.62 14.00
N GLU A 183 8.29 9.44 15.04
CA GLU A 183 7.65 10.76 15.09
C GLU A 183 8.26 11.71 14.07
N ALA A 184 9.60 11.69 13.91
CA ALA A 184 10.26 12.47 12.86
C ALA A 184 9.84 11.98 11.45
N PHE A 185 9.68 10.67 11.25
CA PHE A 185 9.17 10.13 9.98
C PHE A 185 7.76 10.64 9.67
N ALA A 186 6.86 10.62 10.65
CA ALA A 186 5.49 11.07 10.48
C ALA A 186 5.39 12.59 10.27
N ASN A 187 6.06 13.36 11.11
CA ASN A 187 5.87 14.81 11.20
C ASN A 187 6.80 15.61 10.30
N VAL A 188 8.05 15.15 10.09
CA VAL A 188 9.04 15.88 9.29
C VAL A 188 9.06 15.35 7.85
N ILE A 189 9.28 14.05 7.66
CA ILE A 189 9.41 13.47 6.32
C ILE A 189 8.04 13.46 5.63
N ASN A 190 7.00 12.98 6.30
CA ASN A 190 5.65 12.94 5.74
C ASN A 190 4.79 14.17 6.10
N LYS A 191 5.43 15.24 6.61
CA LYS A 191 4.79 16.55 6.85
C LYS A 191 3.47 16.47 7.63
N GLY A 192 3.35 15.53 8.57
CA GLY A 192 2.15 15.33 9.38
C GLY A 192 1.00 14.59 8.68
N ASN A 193 1.22 14.02 7.49
CA ASN A 193 0.19 13.23 6.77
C ASN A 193 0.16 11.74 7.18
N SER A 194 0.82 11.38 8.27
CA SER A 194 0.79 10.04 8.87
C SER A 194 0.94 10.14 10.38
N GLU A 195 0.72 9.02 11.05
CA GLU A 195 0.91 8.89 12.49
C GLU A 195 2.07 7.91 12.78
N ALA A 196 2.83 8.17 13.84
CA ALA A 196 3.89 7.27 14.27
C ALA A 196 3.30 5.92 14.71
N ALA A 197 3.69 4.84 14.02
CA ALA A 197 3.19 3.51 14.33
C ALA A 197 3.90 2.92 15.56
N THR A 198 3.13 2.32 16.47
CA THR A 198 3.64 1.60 17.63
C THR A 198 3.57 0.08 17.45
N ALA A 199 2.83 -0.39 16.43
CA ALA A 199 2.66 -1.80 16.08
C ALA A 199 2.43 -1.96 14.56
N ILE A 200 2.25 -3.20 14.11
CA ILE A 200 1.94 -3.52 12.72
C ILE A 200 0.56 -3.01 12.26
N PHE A 201 -0.35 -2.82 13.18
CA PHE A 201 -1.67 -2.26 12.89
C PHE A 201 -1.68 -0.76 13.16
N PRO A 202 -2.34 0.03 12.30
CA PRO A 202 -2.49 1.47 12.51
C PRO A 202 -3.11 1.81 13.85
N VAL A 203 -2.64 2.90 14.47
CA VAL A 203 -3.16 3.39 15.75
C VAL A 203 -4.62 3.87 15.68
N SER A 204 -5.15 4.07 14.48
CA SER A 204 -6.57 4.34 14.24
C SER A 204 -7.47 3.16 14.62
N PHE A 205 -6.95 1.93 14.60
CA PHE A 205 -7.67 0.77 15.10
C PHE A 205 -7.52 0.62 16.61
N SER A 206 -8.59 0.18 17.28
CA SER A 206 -8.57 -0.01 18.75
C SER A 206 -7.51 -1.02 19.21
N TYR A 207 -7.27 -2.04 18.41
CA TYR A 207 -6.25 -3.07 18.65
C TYR A 207 -4.84 -2.68 18.15
N GLY A 208 -4.69 -1.57 17.45
CA GLY A 208 -3.41 -1.00 17.05
C GLY A 208 -2.76 -0.11 18.11
N LYS A 209 -3.52 0.24 19.17
CA LYS A 209 -3.04 1.10 20.28
C LYS A 209 -2.31 0.26 21.33
N VAL A 210 -1.12 -0.22 20.98
CA VAL A 210 -0.26 -0.96 21.90
C VAL A 210 1.05 -0.20 22.12
N PRO A 211 1.71 -0.34 23.29
CA PRO A 211 3.01 0.25 23.53
C PRO A 211 4.01 -0.26 22.50
N GLY A 212 4.71 0.66 21.84
CA GLY A 212 5.81 0.34 20.91
C GLY A 212 7.17 0.50 21.59
N VAL A 213 8.21 0.22 20.82
CA VAL A 213 9.59 0.53 21.22
C VAL A 213 9.79 2.04 21.12
N SER A 214 10.27 2.66 22.20
CA SER A 214 10.54 4.08 22.25
C SER A 214 11.79 4.42 21.45
N TYR A 215 11.82 5.60 20.84
CA TYR A 215 13.04 6.15 20.25
C TYR A 215 14.04 6.51 21.35
N ASP A 216 15.20 5.83 21.34
CA ASP A 216 16.28 6.02 22.31
C ASP A 216 17.57 5.47 21.72
N VAL A 217 18.39 6.38 21.15
CA VAL A 217 19.66 6.03 20.51
C VAL A 217 20.69 5.49 21.51
N GLU A 218 20.71 6.03 22.73
CA GLU A 218 21.65 5.56 23.76
C GLU A 218 21.28 4.17 24.28
N HIS A 219 19.98 3.89 24.40
CA HIS A 219 19.51 2.54 24.68
C HIS A 219 19.90 1.57 23.57
N ALA A 220 19.73 1.96 22.29
CA ALA A 220 20.12 1.16 21.14
C ALA A 220 21.62 0.81 21.15
N LYS A 221 22.49 1.81 21.37
CA LYS A 221 23.95 1.62 21.49
C LYS A 221 24.29 0.66 22.64
N LYS A 222 23.61 0.83 23.78
CA LYS A 222 23.81 -0.02 24.95
C LYS A 222 23.43 -1.48 24.67
N LEU A 223 22.30 -1.73 24.01
CA LEU A 223 21.86 -3.08 23.64
C LEU A 223 22.91 -3.80 22.78
N LEU A 224 23.46 -3.10 21.78
CA LEU A 224 24.49 -3.66 20.90
C LEU A 224 25.79 -3.93 21.67
N ALA A 225 26.22 -3.00 22.55
CA ALA A 225 27.41 -3.17 23.38
C ALA A 225 27.28 -4.35 24.36
N ASP A 226 26.12 -4.47 25.05
CA ASP A 226 25.83 -5.55 25.98
C ASP A 226 25.76 -6.93 25.25
N ALA A 227 25.31 -6.92 23.98
CA ALA A 227 25.31 -8.10 23.12
C ALA A 227 26.69 -8.44 22.53
N GLY A 228 27.71 -7.62 22.83
CA GLY A 228 29.12 -7.88 22.46
C GLY A 228 29.53 -7.36 21.09
N TYR A 229 28.75 -6.47 20.48
CA TYR A 229 29.13 -5.77 19.25
C TYR A 229 30.08 -4.60 19.57
N LYS A 230 31.15 -4.46 18.80
CA LYS A 230 32.17 -3.40 18.97
C LYS A 230 32.76 -3.02 17.63
N ASP A 231 33.13 -1.76 17.48
CA ASP A 231 33.97 -1.30 16.38
C ASP A 231 35.42 -1.67 16.71
N ASN A 232 35.96 -2.72 16.07
CA ASN A 232 37.27 -3.25 16.36
C ASN A 232 38.37 -2.68 15.45
N ASP A 233 38.04 -2.15 14.29
CA ASP A 233 38.97 -1.63 13.29
C ASP A 233 38.88 -0.11 13.08
N GLY A 234 37.91 0.55 13.71
CA GLY A 234 37.72 1.98 13.71
C GLY A 234 37.07 2.56 12.45
N ASP A 235 36.34 1.72 11.71
CA ASP A 235 35.63 2.16 10.48
C ASP A 235 34.23 2.76 10.75
N GLY A 236 33.78 2.68 12.02
CA GLY A 236 32.49 3.19 12.48
C GLY A 236 31.37 2.19 12.36
N VAL A 237 31.63 0.95 11.92
CA VAL A 237 30.69 -0.16 11.89
C VAL A 237 31.02 -1.13 13.02
N LEU A 238 30.00 -1.54 13.75
CA LEU A 238 30.18 -2.53 14.80
C LEU A 238 30.41 -3.92 14.19
N ASP A 239 31.23 -4.71 14.84
CA ASP A 239 31.47 -6.09 14.47
C ASP A 239 31.34 -7.07 15.63
N LYS A 240 31.04 -8.32 15.30
CA LYS A 240 31.02 -9.42 16.24
C LYS A 240 31.57 -10.68 15.55
N ASN A 241 32.54 -11.34 16.21
CA ASN A 241 33.20 -12.54 15.66
C ASN A 241 33.88 -12.32 14.29
N GLY A 242 34.40 -11.11 14.04
CA GLY A 242 35.06 -10.77 12.79
C GLY A 242 34.12 -10.54 11.60
N LYS A 243 32.83 -10.32 11.87
CA LYS A 243 31.83 -10.00 10.85
C LYS A 243 31.20 -8.64 11.17
N ALA A 244 31.22 -7.74 10.22
CA ALA A 244 30.61 -6.42 10.33
C ALA A 244 29.08 -6.51 10.43
N LEU A 245 28.49 -5.67 11.29
CA LEU A 245 27.05 -5.53 11.44
C LEU A 245 26.48 -4.71 10.27
N SER A 246 26.28 -5.40 9.15
CA SER A 246 25.87 -4.80 7.89
C SER A 246 24.70 -5.56 7.26
N PHE A 247 23.75 -4.82 6.68
CA PHE A 247 22.55 -5.39 6.06
C PHE A 247 22.24 -4.74 4.72
N ASN A 248 21.57 -5.50 3.84
CA ASN A 248 20.86 -4.95 2.70
C ASN A 248 19.45 -4.57 3.13
N LEU A 249 19.04 -3.36 2.81
CA LEU A 249 17.66 -2.88 2.96
C LEU A 249 17.03 -2.81 1.58
N TYR A 250 16.11 -3.72 1.33
CA TYR A 250 15.36 -3.77 0.09
C TYR A 250 14.17 -2.81 0.14
N THR A 251 14.00 -2.04 -0.90
CA THR A 251 12.86 -1.15 -1.10
C THR A 251 12.45 -1.16 -2.57
N TYR A 252 11.29 -0.63 -2.87
CA TYR A 252 10.81 -0.47 -4.24
C TYR A 252 10.41 0.97 -4.49
N GLY A 253 10.66 1.43 -5.74
CA GLY A 253 10.29 2.76 -6.19
C GLY A 253 8.90 2.72 -6.81
N GLU A 254 7.86 3.06 -6.07
CA GLU A 254 6.52 3.19 -6.62
C GLU A 254 5.85 4.51 -6.27
N HIS A 255 4.95 4.87 -7.18
CA HIS A 255 4.12 6.05 -7.25
C HIS A 255 3.69 6.61 -5.89
N GLY A 256 4.19 7.79 -5.56
CA GLY A 256 3.75 8.56 -4.40
C GLY A 256 4.12 7.98 -3.04
N THR A 257 5.03 7.00 -2.98
CA THR A 257 5.52 6.47 -1.72
C THR A 257 6.82 7.15 -1.28
N LEU A 258 6.96 7.41 0.01
CA LEU A 258 8.19 7.94 0.60
C LEU A 258 9.19 6.82 0.97
N LEU A 259 9.06 5.63 0.39
CA LEU A 259 9.87 4.46 0.78
C LEU A 259 11.35 4.68 0.58
N ALA A 260 11.77 5.30 -0.54
CA ALA A 260 13.18 5.61 -0.77
C ALA A 260 13.70 6.60 0.28
N THR A 261 12.94 7.66 0.57
CA THR A 261 13.29 8.65 1.60
C THR A 261 13.32 8.02 3.00
N PHE A 262 12.39 7.11 3.30
CA PHE A 262 12.42 6.35 4.56
C PHE A 262 13.62 5.43 4.64
N ALA A 263 14.00 4.75 3.55
CA ALA A 263 15.19 3.90 3.52
C ALA A 263 16.48 4.70 3.79
N GLU A 264 16.62 5.88 3.18
CA GLU A 264 17.76 6.79 3.44
C GLU A 264 17.77 7.28 4.90
N ALA A 265 16.63 7.63 5.46
CA ALA A 265 16.52 8.06 6.85
C ALA A 265 16.83 6.91 7.83
N ILE A 266 16.39 5.68 7.53
CA ILE A 266 16.74 4.47 8.29
C ILE A 266 18.26 4.24 8.21
N GLN A 267 18.85 4.30 7.02
CA GLN A 267 20.31 4.15 6.84
C GLN A 267 21.08 5.15 7.69
N ALA A 268 20.66 6.43 7.69
CA ALA A 268 21.30 7.48 8.50
C ALA A 268 21.16 7.20 10.01
N SER A 269 19.97 6.83 10.48
CA SER A 269 19.71 6.50 11.88
C SER A 269 20.52 5.30 12.36
N LEU A 270 20.60 4.25 11.56
CA LEU A 270 21.32 3.03 11.91
C LEU A 270 22.83 3.20 11.87
N LYS A 271 23.34 4.07 10.99
CA LYS A 271 24.75 4.46 10.98
C LYS A 271 25.19 5.12 12.29
N GLU A 272 24.32 5.90 12.93
CA GLU A 272 24.60 6.53 14.23
C GLU A 272 24.87 5.54 15.35
N ILE A 273 24.29 4.33 15.25
CA ILE A 273 24.48 3.25 16.23
C ILE A 273 25.47 2.18 15.74
N GLY A 274 26.22 2.45 14.66
CA GLY A 274 27.25 1.57 14.13
C GLY A 274 26.74 0.41 13.29
N ILE A 275 25.56 0.53 12.67
CA ILE A 275 25.01 -0.46 11.72
C ILE A 275 25.14 0.08 10.31
N ALA A 276 25.78 -0.68 9.42
CA ALA A 276 25.86 -0.33 8.01
C ALA A 276 24.64 -0.86 7.24
N ILE A 277 24.03 -0.01 6.41
CA ILE A 277 22.93 -0.38 5.53
C ILE A 277 23.30 -0.10 4.09
N ASN A 278 23.12 -1.10 3.22
CA ASN A 278 23.15 -0.96 1.79
C ASN A 278 21.69 -0.96 1.26
N ILE A 279 21.27 0.14 0.63
CA ILE A 279 19.92 0.26 0.08
C ILE A 279 19.90 -0.31 -1.32
N GLU A 280 19.01 -1.28 -1.56
CA GLU A 280 18.74 -1.88 -2.86
C GLU A 280 17.28 -1.58 -3.26
N THR A 281 17.10 -0.88 -4.38
CA THR A 281 15.79 -0.56 -4.92
C THR A 281 15.47 -1.52 -6.06
N ASN A 282 14.39 -2.26 -5.93
CA ASN A 282 13.90 -3.23 -6.91
C ASN A 282 12.56 -2.78 -7.49
N ASP A 283 12.14 -3.42 -8.58
CA ASP A 283 10.77 -3.31 -9.06
C ASP A 283 9.82 -4.06 -8.11
N TYR A 284 8.59 -3.57 -7.98
CA TYR A 284 7.59 -4.14 -7.06
C TYR A 284 7.37 -5.64 -7.28
N ASP A 285 7.34 -6.10 -8.51
CA ASP A 285 7.12 -7.51 -8.87
C ASP A 285 8.33 -8.43 -8.55
N ALA A 286 9.45 -7.85 -8.08
CA ALA A 286 10.65 -8.60 -7.69
C ALA A 286 10.66 -8.99 -6.20
N HIS A 287 9.64 -8.59 -5.44
CA HIS A 287 9.41 -8.90 -4.04
C HIS A 287 8.27 -9.91 -3.90
#